data_6e8e82d51f7545cb784d87a9d4e9eef8
#
_entry.id   6e8e82d51f7545cb784d87a9d4e9eef8
#
_cell.length_a   1.000
_cell.length_b   1.000
_cell.length_c   1.000
_cell.angle_alpha   90.00
_cell.angle_beta   90.00
_cell.angle_gamma   90.00
#
_symmetry.space_group_name_H-M   'P 1'
#
loop_
_entity.id
_entity.type
_entity.pdbx_description
1 polymer ?
#
loop_
_entity_poly.entity_id
_entity_poly.type
_entity_poly.pdbx_seq_one_letter_code
_entity_poly.pdbx_strand_id
1 'polypeptide(L)'
;MESREFKVKLSRVRMSPRKLRFVADMIRGLDCSRALSVLEYTPKRGSHYLSKLLKSAMSNVGNYNDEHNEDHDVERMYVSELRVDEGPTFKRWRAAAMGRAVPINKRTSHISMVIREREEVEQEVAEAAEE
;
A
#
# COMPACT_ATOMS: atom_id res chain seq x y z
N MET A 1 4.99 -17.36 18.75
CA MET A 1 4.13 -17.63 17.57
C MET A 1 4.39 -16.59 16.52
N GLU A 2 4.67 -17.06 15.32
CA GLU A 2 4.78 -16.12 14.20
C GLU A 2 3.40 -15.57 13.89
N SER A 3 3.31 -14.25 13.80
CA SER A 3 2.09 -13.59 13.37
C SER A 3 1.81 -13.91 11.91
N ARG A 4 0.57 -14.19 11.58
CA ARG A 4 0.21 -14.52 10.21
C ARG A 4 0.31 -13.29 9.31
N GLU A 5 0.88 -13.50 8.15
CA GLU A 5 1.00 -12.47 7.13
C GLU A 5 -0.13 -12.58 6.11
N PHE A 6 -0.73 -11.45 5.79
CA PHE A 6 -1.70 -11.34 4.70
C PHE A 6 -1.09 -10.48 3.61
N LYS A 7 -0.89 -11.07 2.44
CA LYS A 7 -0.23 -10.42 1.31
C LYS A 7 -1.23 -10.04 0.24
N VAL A 8 -1.13 -8.83 -0.25
CA VAL A 8 -1.90 -8.36 -1.41
C VAL A 8 -0.98 -7.69 -2.39
N LYS A 9 -1.34 -7.74 -3.66
CA LYS A 9 -0.55 -7.18 -4.74
C LYS A 9 -1.45 -6.50 -5.76
N LEU A 10 -1.01 -5.35 -6.24
CA LEU A 10 -1.64 -4.64 -7.35
C LEU A 10 -0.58 -4.41 -8.41
N SER A 11 -0.78 -5.00 -9.59
CA SER A 11 0.17 -4.95 -10.69
C SER A 11 -0.23 -3.90 -11.73
N ARG A 12 0.77 -3.33 -12.38
CA ARG A 12 0.59 -2.42 -13.53
C ARG A 12 -0.28 -1.20 -13.23
N VAL A 13 -0.04 -0.58 -12.09
CA VAL A 13 -0.68 0.70 -11.76
C VAL A 13 -0.10 1.79 -12.68
N ARG A 14 -0.98 2.51 -13.35
CA ARG A 14 -0.58 3.58 -14.29
C ARG A 14 -0.15 4.84 -13.54
N MET A 15 0.92 4.71 -12.78
CA MET A 15 1.52 5.79 -12.00
C MET A 15 3.01 5.55 -11.81
N SER A 16 3.80 6.62 -11.75
CA SER A 16 5.23 6.54 -11.52
C SER A 16 5.54 5.94 -10.15
N PRO A 17 6.51 4.99 -10.04
CA PRO A 17 6.91 4.43 -8.75
C PRO A 17 7.36 5.50 -7.75
N ARG A 18 8.08 6.51 -8.21
CA ARG A 18 8.57 7.59 -7.35
C ARG A 18 7.43 8.33 -6.65
N LYS A 19 6.37 8.63 -7.37
CA LYS A 19 5.20 9.32 -6.82
C LYS A 19 4.42 8.43 -5.85
N LEU A 20 4.30 7.15 -6.16
CA LEU A 20 3.66 6.17 -5.26
C LEU A 20 4.46 5.96 -3.98
N ARG A 21 5.78 5.89 -4.07
CA ARG A 21 6.66 5.72 -2.90
C ARG A 21 6.49 6.84 -1.90
N PHE A 22 6.27 8.05 -2.37
CA PHE A 22 6.02 9.20 -1.50
C PHE A 22 4.79 8.97 -0.61
N VAL A 23 3.70 8.49 -1.17
CA VAL A 23 2.48 8.19 -0.41
C VAL A 23 2.66 6.92 0.44
N ALA A 24 3.33 5.91 -0.09
CA ALA A 24 3.59 4.66 0.62
C ALA A 24 4.39 4.88 1.91
N ASP A 25 5.36 5.78 1.88
CA ASP A 25 6.18 6.11 3.06
C ASP A 25 5.36 6.71 4.20
N MET A 26 4.23 7.36 3.88
CA MET A 26 3.34 7.96 4.88
C MET A 26 2.57 6.93 5.70
N ILE A 27 2.32 5.76 5.15
CA ILE A 27 1.47 4.74 5.81
C ILE A 27 2.24 3.51 6.26
N ARG A 28 3.50 3.38 5.89
CA ARG A 28 4.31 2.22 6.28
C ARG A 28 4.47 2.17 7.80
N GLY A 29 4.11 1.04 8.40
CA GLY A 29 4.19 0.83 9.85
C GLY A 29 2.99 1.30 10.66
N LEU A 30 2.01 1.95 10.03
CA LEU A 30 0.80 2.40 10.71
C LEU A 30 -0.22 1.26 10.82
N ASP A 31 -1.10 1.37 11.82
CA ASP A 31 -2.25 0.49 11.92
C ASP A 31 -3.15 0.67 10.69
N CYS A 32 -3.81 -0.39 10.27
CA CYS A 32 -4.64 -0.36 9.05
C CYS A 32 -5.73 0.71 9.11
N SER A 33 -6.41 0.87 10.24
CA SER A 33 -7.44 1.89 10.43
C SER A 33 -6.87 3.29 10.28
N ARG A 34 -5.72 3.55 10.91
CA ARG A 34 -5.04 4.84 10.84
C ARG A 34 -4.51 5.12 9.43
N ALA A 35 -3.96 4.10 8.78
CA ALA A 35 -3.48 4.20 7.40
C ALA A 35 -4.62 4.58 6.46
N LEU A 36 -5.80 3.97 6.60
CA LEU A 36 -6.97 4.33 5.79
C LEU A 36 -7.36 5.79 6.00
N SER A 37 -7.38 6.26 7.24
CA SER A 37 -7.69 7.66 7.54
C SER A 37 -6.69 8.62 6.91
N VAL A 38 -5.40 8.31 7.00
CA VAL A 38 -4.35 9.11 6.37
C VAL A 38 -4.53 9.17 4.86
N LEU A 39 -4.83 8.04 4.22
CA LEU A 39 -5.03 7.96 2.78
C LEU A 39 -6.26 8.72 2.31
N GLU A 40 -7.35 8.70 3.09
CA GLU A 40 -8.57 9.44 2.76
C GLU A 40 -8.37 10.95 2.74
N TYR A 41 -7.51 11.45 3.64
CA TYR A 41 -7.21 12.89 3.73
C TYR A 41 -6.04 13.34 2.86
N THR A 42 -5.35 12.42 2.22
CA THR A 42 -4.21 12.77 1.36
C THR A 42 -4.69 13.07 -0.06
N PRO A 43 -4.51 14.32 -0.56
CA PRO A 43 -5.02 14.72 -1.87
C PRO A 43 -4.09 14.29 -3.02
N LYS A 44 -3.53 13.11 -2.96
CA LYS A 44 -2.63 12.58 -3.98
C LYS A 44 -3.26 11.38 -4.67
N ARG A 45 -3.02 11.27 -5.99
CA ARG A 45 -3.59 10.19 -6.79
C ARG A 45 -3.19 8.80 -6.29
N GLY A 46 -1.96 8.65 -5.81
CA GLY A 46 -1.47 7.38 -5.26
C GLY A 46 -2.25 6.88 -4.06
N SER A 47 -2.83 7.80 -3.26
CA SER A 47 -3.63 7.43 -2.09
C SER A 47 -4.86 6.60 -2.46
N HIS A 48 -5.46 6.86 -3.61
CA HIS A 48 -6.62 6.11 -4.09
C HIS A 48 -6.30 4.64 -4.34
N TYR A 49 -5.17 4.36 -4.98
CA TYR A 49 -4.72 2.99 -5.24
C TYR A 49 -4.36 2.26 -3.96
N LEU A 50 -3.63 2.91 -3.07
CA LEU A 50 -3.22 2.33 -1.80
C LEU A 50 -4.41 2.10 -0.86
N SER A 51 -5.38 2.99 -0.86
CA SER A 51 -6.61 2.84 -0.08
C SER A 51 -7.40 1.60 -0.51
N LYS A 52 -7.57 1.41 -1.80
CA LYS A 52 -8.24 0.22 -2.35
C LYS A 52 -7.50 -1.07 -2.01
N LEU A 53 -6.18 -1.05 -2.14
CA LEU A 53 -5.36 -2.21 -1.84
C LEU A 53 -5.44 -2.58 -0.36
N LEU A 54 -5.40 -1.58 0.51
CA LEU A 54 -5.52 -1.79 1.96
C LEU A 54 -6.88 -2.34 2.35
N LYS A 55 -7.95 -1.85 1.76
CA LYS A 55 -9.30 -2.38 1.98
C LYS A 55 -9.41 -3.84 1.53
N SER A 56 -8.78 -4.17 0.41
CA SER A 56 -8.71 -5.55 -0.09
C SER A 56 -7.97 -6.45 0.90
N ALA A 57 -6.86 -5.99 1.46
CA ALA A 57 -6.09 -6.74 2.45
C ALA A 57 -6.93 -7.00 3.72
N MET A 58 -7.64 -5.99 4.20
CA MET A 58 -8.51 -6.12 5.38
C MET A 58 -9.65 -7.10 5.12
N SER A 59 -10.24 -7.09 3.92
CA SER A 59 -11.26 -8.05 3.53
C SER A 59 -10.73 -9.47 3.47
N ASN A 60 -9.49 -9.65 3.03
CA ASN A 60 -8.84 -10.97 3.00
C ASN A 60 -8.70 -11.57 4.40
N VAL A 61 -8.46 -10.73 5.41
CA VAL A 61 -8.41 -11.19 6.81
C VAL A 61 -9.76 -11.77 7.24
N GLY A 62 -10.85 -11.05 6.94
CA GLY A 62 -12.19 -11.51 7.25
C GLY A 62 -12.53 -12.81 6.54
N ASN A 63 -12.23 -12.93 5.26
CA ASN A 63 -12.47 -14.14 4.49
C ASN A 63 -11.65 -15.32 5.01
N TYR A 64 -10.41 -15.09 5.39
CA TYR A 64 -9.53 -16.11 5.95
C TYR A 64 -10.09 -16.64 7.28
N ASN A 65 -10.57 -15.74 8.14
CA ASN A 65 -11.19 -16.12 9.42
C ASN A 65 -12.38 -17.03 9.19
N ASP A 66 -13.23 -16.70 8.23
CA ASP A 66 -14.43 -17.49 7.89
C ASP A 66 -14.07 -18.87 7.34
N GLU A 67 -13.06 -18.95 6.47
CA GLU A 67 -12.65 -20.22 5.85
C GLU A 67 -11.94 -21.17 6.80
N HIS A 68 -11.17 -20.66 7.75
CA HIS A 68 -10.31 -21.46 8.63
C HIS A 68 -10.79 -21.50 10.08
N ASN A 69 -11.93 -20.89 10.38
CA ASN A 69 -12.46 -20.76 11.75
C ASN A 69 -11.44 -20.17 12.72
N GLU A 70 -10.62 -19.25 12.22
CA GLU A 70 -9.67 -18.47 13.02
C GLU A 70 -10.25 -17.09 13.31
N ASP A 71 -9.74 -16.43 14.34
CA ASP A 71 -10.22 -15.11 14.76
C ASP A 71 -9.07 -14.11 14.84
N HIS A 72 -8.60 -13.68 13.66
CA HIS A 72 -7.63 -12.60 13.57
C HIS A 72 -8.37 -11.26 13.63
N ASP A 73 -7.92 -10.39 14.51
CA ASP A 73 -8.55 -9.10 14.73
C ASP A 73 -8.02 -8.06 13.72
N VAL A 74 -8.91 -7.59 12.85
CA VAL A 74 -8.57 -6.58 11.83
C VAL A 74 -8.12 -5.27 12.48
N GLU A 75 -8.66 -4.93 13.65
CA GLU A 75 -8.29 -3.68 14.35
C GLU A 75 -6.85 -3.70 14.87
N ARG A 76 -6.28 -4.88 15.05
CA ARG A 76 -4.90 -5.07 15.49
C ARG A 76 -3.91 -5.21 14.34
N MET A 77 -4.39 -5.20 13.10
CA MET A 77 -3.55 -5.31 11.91
C MET A 77 -2.81 -4.01 11.63
N TYR A 78 -1.57 -4.13 11.15
CA TYR A 78 -0.76 -2.99 10.75
C TYR A 78 -0.06 -3.30 9.42
N VAL A 79 0.34 -2.25 8.71
CA VAL A 79 1.10 -2.37 7.46
C VAL A 79 2.54 -2.68 7.81
N SER A 80 2.93 -3.96 7.77
CA SER A 80 4.27 -4.37 8.13
C SER A 80 5.27 -4.14 7.01
N GLU A 81 4.83 -4.33 5.77
CA GLU A 81 5.68 -4.18 4.60
C GLU A 81 4.87 -3.59 3.45
N LEU A 82 5.44 -2.62 2.78
CA LEU A 82 4.84 -1.99 1.61
C LEU A 82 5.95 -1.67 0.61
N ARG A 83 5.91 -2.33 -0.54
CA ARG A 83 6.89 -2.16 -1.62
C ARG A 83 6.23 -1.60 -2.85
N VAL A 84 6.91 -0.68 -3.49
CA VAL A 84 6.52 -0.15 -4.80
C VAL A 84 7.66 -0.44 -5.76
N ASP A 85 7.44 -1.32 -6.70
CA ASP A 85 8.42 -1.75 -7.69
C ASP A 85 8.09 -1.16 -9.06
N GLU A 86 9.11 -1.01 -9.90
CA GLU A 86 8.91 -0.52 -11.26
C GLU A 86 8.26 -1.58 -12.12
N GLY A 87 7.26 -1.17 -12.91
CA GLY A 87 6.63 -1.99 -13.92
C GLY A 87 7.08 -1.60 -15.32
N PRO A 88 6.44 -2.19 -16.35
CA PRO A 88 6.73 -1.82 -17.75
C PRO A 88 6.52 -0.34 -18.01
N THR A 89 7.38 0.25 -18.79
CA THR A 89 7.28 1.65 -19.20
C THR A 89 6.72 1.73 -20.60
N PHE A 90 5.64 2.50 -20.80
CA PHE A 90 5.10 2.78 -22.11
C PHE A 90 5.73 4.05 -22.66
N LYS A 91 6.43 3.92 -23.79
CA LYS A 91 7.09 5.05 -24.41
C LYS A 91 6.15 5.79 -25.35
N ARG A 92 6.14 7.10 -25.24
CA ARG A 92 5.37 8.00 -26.10
C ARG A 92 6.31 9.11 -26.58
N TRP A 93 5.89 9.80 -27.61
CA TRP A 93 6.68 10.86 -28.21
C TRP A 93 5.90 12.15 -28.23
N ARG A 94 6.60 13.23 -27.95
CA ARG A 94 6.02 14.57 -28.00
C ARG A 94 6.80 15.40 -29.01
N ALA A 95 6.09 16.18 -29.82
CA ALA A 95 6.71 17.11 -30.75
C ALA A 95 7.49 18.18 -30.00
N ALA A 96 8.70 18.44 -30.46
CA ALA A 96 9.58 19.47 -29.90
C ALA A 96 10.03 20.42 -31.01
N ALA A 97 10.78 21.47 -30.64
CA ALA A 97 11.28 22.46 -31.58
C ALA A 97 12.14 21.83 -32.69
N MET A 98 12.15 22.45 -33.87
CA MET A 98 12.96 22.03 -35.02
C MET A 98 12.70 20.62 -35.55
N GLY A 99 11.44 20.15 -35.48
CA GLY A 99 11.04 18.84 -36.00
C GLY A 99 11.57 17.66 -35.20
N ARG A 100 12.10 17.87 -33.99
CA ARG A 100 12.56 16.84 -33.10
C ARG A 100 11.40 16.24 -32.32
N ALA A 101 11.54 14.99 -31.92
CA ALA A 101 10.62 14.32 -31.02
C ALA A 101 11.32 14.05 -29.68
N VAL A 102 10.62 14.34 -28.58
CA VAL A 102 11.13 14.11 -27.22
C VAL A 102 10.39 12.90 -26.63
N PRO A 103 11.09 11.93 -26.04
CA PRO A 103 10.42 10.77 -25.44
C PRO A 103 9.67 11.15 -24.17
N ILE A 104 8.51 10.57 -24.01
CA ILE A 104 7.72 10.62 -22.77
C ILE A 104 7.58 9.20 -22.24
N ASN A 105 7.98 8.99 -21.00
CA ASN A 105 7.87 7.70 -20.36
C ASN A 105 6.60 7.65 -19.51
N LYS A 106 5.65 6.81 -19.91
CA LYS A 106 4.46 6.48 -19.11
C LYS A 106 4.82 5.31 -18.23
N ARG A 107 5.31 5.60 -17.02
CA ARG A 107 5.77 4.58 -16.09
C ARG A 107 4.61 3.89 -15.42
N THR A 108 4.78 2.61 -15.10
CA THR A 108 3.84 1.84 -14.30
C THR A 108 4.54 1.33 -13.05
N SER A 109 3.76 0.86 -12.10
CA SER A 109 4.26 0.38 -10.83
C SER A 109 3.56 -0.89 -10.39
N HIS A 110 4.26 -1.71 -9.62
CA HIS A 110 3.69 -2.86 -8.93
C HIS A 110 3.73 -2.56 -7.44
N ILE A 111 2.62 -2.74 -6.76
CA ILE A 111 2.52 -2.52 -5.31
C ILE A 111 2.35 -3.87 -4.64
N SER A 112 3.18 -4.14 -3.64
CA SER A 112 3.06 -5.34 -2.79
C SER A 112 2.92 -4.87 -1.35
N MET A 113 1.88 -5.33 -0.68
CA MET A 113 1.57 -4.96 0.70
C MET A 113 1.42 -6.21 1.56
N VAL A 114 2.00 -6.18 2.74
CA VAL A 114 1.86 -7.23 3.74
C VAL A 114 1.31 -6.58 5.01
N ILE A 115 0.22 -7.12 5.52
CA ILE A 115 -0.32 -6.73 6.83
C ILE A 115 -0.15 -7.89 7.81
N ARG A 116 0.10 -7.53 9.06
CA ARG A 116 0.27 -8.49 10.16
C ARG A 116 -0.53 -8.03 11.36
N GLU A 117 -0.89 -8.98 12.20
CA GLU A 117 -1.50 -8.68 13.48
C GLU A 117 -0.40 -8.31 14.48
N ARG A 118 -0.59 -7.22 15.24
CA ARG A 118 0.34 -6.83 16.29
C ARG A 118 0.23 -7.78 17.47
N GLU A 119 1.38 -8.15 18.04
CA GLU A 119 1.40 -8.86 19.29
C GLU A 119 1.03 -7.89 20.44
N GLU A 120 0.50 -8.41 21.54
CA GLU A 120 0.03 -7.60 22.66
C GLU A 120 1.12 -6.64 23.19
N VAL A 121 2.35 -7.10 23.26
CA VAL A 121 3.49 -6.30 23.73
C VAL A 121 3.79 -5.12 22.80
N GLU A 122 3.72 -5.34 21.49
CA GLU A 122 3.93 -4.28 20.49
C GLU A 122 2.83 -3.23 20.56
N GLN A 123 1.62 -3.64 20.86
CA GLN A 123 0.48 -2.76 20.98
C GLN A 123 0.60 -1.83 22.19
N GLU A 124 1.00 -2.36 23.34
CA GLU A 124 1.26 -1.57 24.55
C GLU A 124 2.35 -0.51 24.31
N VAL A 125 3.42 -0.88 23.63
CA VAL A 125 4.52 0.03 23.31
C VAL A 125 4.03 1.14 22.34
N ALA A 126 3.22 0.78 21.34
CA ALA A 126 2.67 1.75 20.39
C ALA A 126 1.72 2.73 21.08
N GLU A 127 0.88 2.26 21.98
CA GLU A 127 -0.04 3.11 22.77
C GLU A 127 0.74 4.05 23.70
N ALA A 128 1.79 3.57 24.35
CA ALA A 128 2.65 4.38 25.20
C ALA A 128 3.40 5.45 24.42
N ALA A 129 3.76 5.19 23.17
CA ALA A 129 4.45 6.15 22.31
C ALA A 129 3.53 7.26 21.78
N GLU A 130 2.21 7.05 21.78
CA GLU A 130 1.21 8.06 21.35
C GLU A 130 0.78 9.01 22.51
N GLU A 131 1.10 8.68 23.72
CA GLU A 131 0.89 9.57 24.87
C GLU A 131 2.02 10.64 24.95
#